data_e3d370b86218fb101a3bd70096b797ee
#
_entry.id   e3d370b86218fb101a3bd70096b797ee
#
_cell.length_a   1.000
_cell.length_b   1.000
_cell.length_c   1.000
_cell.angle_alpha   90.00
_cell.angle_beta   90.00
_cell.angle_gamma   90.00
#
_symmetry.space_group_name_H-M   'P 1'
#
loop_
_entity.id
_entity.type
_entity.pdbx_description
1 polymer ?
#
loop_
_entity_poly.entity_id
_entity_poly.type
_entity_poly.pdbx_seq_one_letter_code
_entity_poly.pdbx_strand_id
1 'polypeptide(L)'
;MRFSVLSLIGHDRHPLTGELPSPADRFEEVIATASVAEELGFDSYSVGERHAGAFLSSSPSVVLGAIAAGTTTIRLLTGVTVVAILDPVRVAEDFATLDQISRGRIELVVGKGAEAGHFDLFGLDEERQWDLQKEKYELLRRLWTEEGVDWEGEFRPPLKNVTTVPRPYGGLPRIWHGSATSLNSPELAAKHGDPLFTANAIQPREAYAKLIAHYRERFEAYGHDPADARVAAGSGGLLIADSSQAAVAQYKELYEARVRQSFKPHLAGKAGYNTPYRTIEDAIEGGPQLIGSPQQIIDKILGWHTVYRHDLQSITVDGFGLSRPEQLETLQRFAEEIAPVVRREAPSTLWQ
;
A
#
# COMPACT_ATOMS: atom_id res chain seq x y z
N MET A 1 2.71 1.24 -17.48
CA MET A 1 2.46 1.31 -16.02
C MET A 1 1.45 0.28 -15.62
N ARG A 2 1.58 -0.30 -14.42
CA ARG A 2 0.61 -1.18 -13.79
C ARG A 2 -0.20 -0.40 -12.77
N PHE A 3 -1.41 -0.90 -12.44
CA PHE A 3 -2.31 -0.22 -11.50
C PHE A 3 -2.78 -1.15 -10.40
N SER A 4 -2.74 -0.64 -9.15
CA SER A 4 -3.23 -1.33 -7.95
C SER A 4 -4.37 -0.54 -7.33
N VAL A 5 -5.41 -1.21 -6.86
CA VAL A 5 -6.42 -0.60 -5.98
C VAL A 5 -6.07 -0.95 -4.54
N LEU A 6 -5.97 0.06 -3.66
CA LEU A 6 -5.64 -0.12 -2.25
C LEU A 6 -6.87 0.16 -1.38
N SER A 7 -7.14 -0.73 -0.43
CA SER A 7 -8.04 -0.49 0.69
C SER A 7 -7.32 -0.62 2.02
N LEU A 8 -7.45 0.37 2.88
CA LEU A 8 -7.06 0.32 4.28
C LEU A 8 -8.20 -0.13 5.19
N ILE A 9 -9.36 -0.43 4.63
CA ILE A 9 -10.61 -0.77 5.31
C ILE A 9 -10.92 0.25 6.40
N GLY A 10 -10.94 1.54 6.02
CA GLY A 10 -11.27 2.62 6.92
C GLY A 10 -12.68 2.45 7.51
N HIS A 11 -12.83 2.73 8.81
CA HIS A 11 -14.08 2.58 9.55
C HIS A 11 -14.34 3.82 10.42
N ASP A 12 -14.39 4.96 9.74
CA ASP A 12 -14.74 6.23 10.35
C ASP A 12 -16.21 6.59 10.06
N ARG A 13 -16.80 7.42 10.92
CA ARG A 13 -18.08 8.03 10.59
C ARG A 13 -17.95 8.93 9.38
N HIS A 14 -18.95 8.84 8.50
CA HIS A 14 -19.03 9.74 7.36
C HIS A 14 -19.02 11.20 7.84
N PRO A 15 -18.09 12.06 7.36
CA PRO A 15 -17.83 13.37 7.98
C PRO A 15 -18.98 14.37 7.83
N LEU A 16 -19.92 14.16 6.91
CA LEU A 16 -21.10 15.03 6.72
C LEU A 16 -22.38 14.43 7.29
N THR A 17 -22.61 13.13 7.12
CA THR A 17 -23.87 12.48 7.55
C THR A 17 -23.79 11.87 8.94
N GLY A 18 -22.58 11.56 9.43
CA GLY A 18 -22.35 10.86 10.69
C GLY A 18 -22.61 9.35 10.63
N GLU A 19 -23.01 8.80 9.50
CA GLU A 19 -23.24 7.38 9.31
C GLU A 19 -21.96 6.56 9.51
N LEU A 20 -22.12 5.37 10.07
CA LEU A 20 -21.04 4.40 10.24
C LEU A 20 -21.57 3.04 9.75
N PRO A 21 -21.04 2.51 8.65
CA PRO A 21 -21.44 1.19 8.17
C PRO A 21 -21.04 0.10 9.16
N SER A 22 -21.73 -1.04 9.15
CA SER A 22 -21.30 -2.18 9.98
C SER A 22 -19.97 -2.72 9.52
N PRO A 23 -19.16 -3.33 10.41
CA PRO A 23 -17.92 -4.00 10.00
C PRO A 23 -18.17 -5.09 8.95
N ALA A 24 -19.27 -5.83 9.05
CA ALA A 24 -19.62 -6.88 8.09
C ALA A 24 -19.83 -6.31 6.69
N ASP A 25 -20.63 -5.24 6.58
CA ASP A 25 -20.89 -4.56 5.30
C ASP A 25 -19.59 -4.01 4.68
N ARG A 26 -18.67 -3.49 5.52
CA ARG A 26 -17.38 -3.00 5.05
C ARG A 26 -16.48 -4.11 4.50
N PHE A 27 -16.42 -5.28 5.15
CA PHE A 27 -15.68 -6.42 4.61
C PHE A 27 -16.31 -6.93 3.30
N GLU A 28 -17.62 -7.06 3.23
CA GLU A 28 -18.33 -7.45 2.00
C GLU A 28 -18.00 -6.47 0.86
N GLU A 29 -18.09 -5.17 1.12
CA GLU A 29 -17.78 -4.12 0.14
C GLU A 29 -16.34 -4.21 -0.39
N VAL A 30 -15.36 -4.41 0.49
CA VAL A 30 -13.95 -4.50 0.12
C VAL A 30 -13.68 -5.74 -0.72
N ILE A 31 -14.23 -6.89 -0.34
CA ILE A 31 -14.11 -8.14 -1.09
C ILE A 31 -14.75 -8.01 -2.48
N ALA A 32 -15.97 -7.45 -2.55
CA ALA A 32 -16.64 -7.21 -3.82
C ALA A 32 -15.89 -6.20 -4.72
N THR A 33 -15.23 -5.19 -4.11
CA THR A 33 -14.42 -4.24 -4.88
C THR A 33 -13.22 -4.91 -5.56
N ALA A 34 -12.62 -5.90 -4.92
CA ALA A 34 -11.51 -6.62 -5.52
C ALA A 34 -11.93 -7.41 -6.77
N SER A 35 -13.11 -8.02 -6.76
CA SER A 35 -13.69 -8.69 -7.94
C SER A 35 -13.97 -7.71 -9.07
N VAL A 36 -14.59 -6.54 -8.75
CA VAL A 36 -14.80 -5.49 -9.75
C VAL A 36 -13.47 -4.95 -10.30
N ALA A 37 -12.45 -4.78 -9.47
CA ALA A 37 -11.13 -4.35 -9.92
C ALA A 37 -10.51 -5.38 -10.90
N GLU A 38 -10.69 -6.68 -10.67
CA GLU A 38 -10.27 -7.72 -11.61
C GLU A 38 -11.03 -7.61 -12.95
N GLU A 39 -12.35 -7.48 -12.91
CA GLU A 39 -13.21 -7.34 -14.11
C GLU A 39 -12.85 -6.09 -14.94
N LEU A 40 -12.49 -5.00 -14.27
CA LEU A 40 -12.06 -3.75 -14.89
C LEU A 40 -10.61 -3.78 -15.40
N GLY A 41 -9.86 -4.88 -15.15
CA GLY A 41 -8.51 -5.07 -15.65
C GLY A 41 -7.44 -4.30 -14.86
N PHE A 42 -7.67 -4.05 -13.57
CA PHE A 42 -6.60 -3.64 -12.67
C PHE A 42 -5.60 -4.80 -12.47
N ASP A 43 -4.32 -4.45 -12.31
CA ASP A 43 -3.26 -5.45 -12.24
C ASP A 43 -3.13 -6.07 -10.85
N SER A 44 -3.50 -5.33 -9.79
CA SER A 44 -3.47 -5.82 -8.41
C SER A 44 -4.49 -5.14 -7.50
N TYR A 45 -4.80 -5.83 -6.40
CA TYR A 45 -5.59 -5.32 -5.28
C TYR A 45 -4.79 -5.43 -3.99
N SER A 46 -4.78 -4.37 -3.19
CA SER A 46 -3.98 -4.30 -1.98
C SER A 46 -4.85 -4.10 -0.74
N VAL A 47 -4.53 -4.81 0.34
CA VAL A 47 -5.16 -4.62 1.66
C VAL A 47 -4.10 -4.18 2.66
N GLY A 48 -4.35 -3.07 3.34
CA GLY A 48 -3.46 -2.56 4.38
C GLY A 48 -3.52 -3.36 5.67
N GLU A 49 -2.59 -3.07 6.59
CA GLU A 49 -2.63 -3.56 7.97
C GLU A 49 -2.60 -2.37 8.92
N ARG A 50 -3.60 -2.30 9.78
CA ARG A 50 -3.76 -1.26 10.80
C ARG A 50 -4.29 -1.87 12.09
N HIS A 51 -3.77 -1.40 13.21
CA HIS A 51 -4.18 -1.81 14.55
C HIS A 51 -4.50 -0.59 15.40
N ALA A 52 -5.39 -0.75 16.38
CA ALA A 52 -5.71 0.27 17.38
C ALA A 52 -6.13 1.63 16.79
N GLY A 53 -7.07 1.63 15.84
CA GLY A 53 -7.58 2.85 15.22
C GLY A 53 -8.92 2.63 14.53
N ALA A 54 -9.36 3.62 13.74
CA ALA A 54 -10.59 3.53 12.96
C ALA A 54 -10.38 2.77 11.64
N PHE A 55 -9.88 1.54 11.74
CA PHE A 55 -9.61 0.64 10.63
C PHE A 55 -9.99 -0.79 11.00
N LEU A 56 -10.51 -1.55 10.03
CA LEU A 56 -10.85 -2.96 10.20
C LEU A 56 -9.77 -3.90 9.63
N SER A 57 -8.69 -3.38 9.11
CA SER A 57 -7.64 -4.12 8.40
C SER A 57 -6.59 -4.75 9.32
N SER A 58 -6.98 -5.27 10.48
CA SER A 58 -6.04 -5.89 11.44
C SER A 58 -5.52 -7.26 11.02
N SER A 59 -6.14 -7.91 10.02
CA SER A 59 -5.79 -9.26 9.56
C SER A 59 -5.82 -9.32 8.03
N PRO A 60 -4.85 -8.70 7.33
CA PRO A 60 -4.85 -8.63 5.88
C PRO A 60 -4.79 -10.02 5.22
N SER A 61 -4.10 -10.99 5.79
CA SER A 61 -4.04 -12.37 5.26
C SER A 61 -5.41 -13.03 5.18
N VAL A 62 -6.29 -12.79 6.17
CA VAL A 62 -7.67 -13.33 6.20
C VAL A 62 -8.52 -12.69 5.10
N VAL A 63 -8.46 -11.36 4.96
CA VAL A 63 -9.22 -10.63 3.94
C VAL A 63 -8.74 -10.98 2.53
N LEU A 64 -7.43 -11.03 2.32
CA LEU A 64 -6.83 -11.45 1.05
C LEU A 64 -7.16 -12.91 0.72
N GLY A 65 -7.32 -13.79 1.73
CA GLY A 65 -7.80 -15.17 1.55
C GLY A 65 -9.21 -15.22 0.98
N ALA A 66 -10.11 -14.40 1.48
CA ALA A 66 -11.47 -14.28 0.95
C ALA A 66 -11.46 -13.73 -0.49
N ILE A 67 -10.65 -12.71 -0.76
CA ILE A 67 -10.49 -12.15 -2.11
C ILE A 67 -9.88 -13.19 -3.06
N ALA A 68 -8.87 -13.95 -2.62
CA ALA A 68 -8.23 -14.99 -3.42
C ALA A 68 -9.22 -16.06 -3.90
N ALA A 69 -10.19 -16.41 -3.06
CA ALA A 69 -11.23 -17.38 -3.39
C ALA A 69 -12.24 -16.86 -4.42
N GLY A 70 -12.44 -15.54 -4.50
CA GLY A 70 -13.39 -14.90 -5.42
C GLY A 70 -12.76 -14.33 -6.71
N THR A 71 -11.41 -14.43 -6.86
CA THR A 71 -10.67 -13.87 -7.99
C THR A 71 -9.72 -14.90 -8.61
N THR A 72 -9.28 -14.68 -9.84
CA THR A 72 -8.50 -15.67 -10.58
C THR A 72 -7.16 -15.16 -11.12
N THR A 73 -7.07 -13.89 -11.47
CA THR A 73 -5.92 -13.30 -12.18
C THR A 73 -5.28 -12.12 -11.47
N ILE A 74 -6.07 -11.29 -10.77
CA ILE A 74 -5.58 -10.10 -10.10
C ILE A 74 -4.55 -10.48 -9.02
N ARG A 75 -3.42 -9.75 -8.98
CA ARG A 75 -2.42 -9.95 -7.93
C ARG A 75 -2.91 -9.37 -6.61
N LEU A 76 -2.51 -10.01 -5.54
CA LEU A 76 -2.95 -9.69 -4.19
C LEU A 76 -1.76 -9.16 -3.39
N LEU A 77 -1.85 -7.92 -2.98
CA LEU A 77 -0.77 -7.25 -2.26
C LEU A 77 -1.20 -6.89 -0.82
N THR A 78 -0.27 -6.88 0.08
CA THR A 78 -0.47 -6.14 1.34
C THR A 78 -0.08 -4.67 1.15
N GLY A 79 -0.58 -3.78 2.00
CA GLY A 79 -0.24 -2.36 1.85
C GLY A 79 -0.27 -1.56 3.16
N VAL A 80 0.57 -2.01 4.15
CA VAL A 80 1.69 -2.96 4.24
C VAL A 80 1.34 -4.17 5.13
N THR A 81 2.22 -5.19 5.19
CA THR A 81 2.31 -6.12 6.34
C THR A 81 3.25 -5.49 7.35
N VAL A 82 2.78 -5.30 8.58
CA VAL A 82 3.57 -4.68 9.65
C VAL A 82 4.51 -5.70 10.28
N VAL A 83 5.53 -6.11 9.52
CA VAL A 83 6.45 -7.18 9.93
C VAL A 83 7.18 -6.88 11.25
N ALA A 84 7.31 -5.60 11.61
CA ALA A 84 7.94 -5.18 12.87
C ALA A 84 7.20 -5.71 14.11
N ILE A 85 5.87 -5.88 14.06
CA ILE A 85 5.07 -6.34 15.21
C ILE A 85 4.70 -7.82 15.15
N LEU A 86 4.76 -8.45 13.98
CA LEU A 86 4.34 -9.84 13.77
C LEU A 86 5.48 -10.83 14.06
N ASP A 87 5.12 -12.09 14.38
CA ASP A 87 6.09 -13.18 14.39
C ASP A 87 6.39 -13.64 12.96
N PRO A 88 7.65 -13.67 12.52
CA PRO A 88 8.01 -14.01 11.15
C PRO A 88 7.67 -15.46 10.75
N VAL A 89 7.54 -16.39 11.70
CA VAL A 89 7.07 -17.77 11.43
C VAL A 89 5.60 -17.73 11.02
N ARG A 90 4.75 -16.99 11.76
CA ARG A 90 3.33 -16.84 11.39
C ARG A 90 3.16 -16.13 10.05
N VAL A 91 3.94 -15.08 9.81
CA VAL A 91 3.91 -14.40 8.51
C VAL A 91 4.31 -15.37 7.39
N ALA A 92 5.35 -16.18 7.61
CA ALA A 92 5.80 -17.16 6.63
C ALA A 92 4.72 -18.21 6.31
N GLU A 93 4.05 -18.75 7.32
CA GLU A 93 3.00 -19.77 7.16
C GLU A 93 1.72 -19.19 6.55
N ASP A 94 1.23 -18.07 7.07
CA ASP A 94 -0.01 -17.44 6.61
C ASP A 94 0.07 -17.02 5.13
N PHE A 95 1.15 -16.35 4.75
CA PHE A 95 1.30 -15.88 3.38
C PHE A 95 1.73 -16.96 2.40
N ALA A 96 2.48 -17.99 2.83
CA ALA A 96 2.71 -19.16 2.00
C ALA A 96 1.41 -19.97 1.78
N THR A 97 0.54 -20.07 2.80
CA THR A 97 -0.79 -20.69 2.66
C THR A 97 -1.64 -19.90 1.65
N LEU A 98 -1.66 -18.58 1.79
CA LEU A 98 -2.39 -17.70 0.88
C LEU A 98 -1.82 -17.75 -0.54
N ASP A 99 -0.52 -17.87 -0.70
CA ASP A 99 0.14 -18.02 -1.99
C ASP A 99 -0.23 -19.33 -2.68
N GLN A 100 -0.33 -20.43 -1.94
CA GLN A 100 -0.85 -21.70 -2.44
C GLN A 100 -2.32 -21.60 -2.88
N ILE A 101 -3.19 -20.98 -2.06
CA ILE A 101 -4.60 -20.75 -2.39
C ILE A 101 -4.74 -19.90 -3.66
N SER A 102 -3.97 -18.84 -3.76
CA SER A 102 -4.01 -17.91 -4.90
C SER A 102 -3.20 -18.36 -6.10
N ARG A 103 -2.44 -19.46 -6.01
CA ARG A 103 -1.57 -20.00 -7.06
C ARG A 103 -0.50 -18.99 -7.52
N GLY A 104 0.22 -18.38 -6.57
CA GLY A 104 1.37 -17.52 -6.85
C GLY A 104 1.00 -16.07 -7.18
N ARG A 105 -0.19 -15.61 -6.75
CA ARG A 105 -0.61 -14.21 -6.97
C ARG A 105 -0.25 -13.27 -5.84
N ILE A 106 0.33 -13.76 -4.72
CA ILE A 106 0.67 -12.94 -3.56
C ILE A 106 1.98 -12.20 -3.76
N GLU A 107 1.99 -10.94 -3.37
CA GLU A 107 3.19 -10.16 -3.12
C GLU A 107 3.03 -9.40 -1.78
N LEU A 108 4.09 -9.29 -1.02
CA LEU A 108 4.06 -8.56 0.24
C LEU A 108 4.64 -7.16 0.07
N VAL A 109 3.98 -6.17 0.66
CA VAL A 109 4.64 -4.90 0.96
C VAL A 109 4.91 -4.89 2.47
N VAL A 110 6.17 -5.02 2.87
CA VAL A 110 6.55 -5.04 4.29
C VAL A 110 6.87 -3.64 4.80
N GLY A 111 6.58 -3.40 6.07
CA GLY A 111 6.88 -2.13 6.73
C GLY A 111 6.86 -2.21 8.24
N LYS A 112 7.24 -1.09 8.89
CA LYS A 112 7.16 -0.96 10.36
C LYS A 112 5.77 -0.56 10.85
N GLY A 113 4.86 -0.22 9.94
CA GLY A 113 3.58 0.40 10.25
C GLY A 113 3.66 1.94 10.37
N ALA A 114 2.49 2.57 10.36
CA ALA A 114 2.36 4.02 10.39
C ALA A 114 1.97 4.59 11.76
N GLU A 115 1.50 3.76 12.69
CA GLU A 115 0.93 4.19 13.98
C GLU A 115 1.76 3.68 15.15
N ALA A 116 2.09 4.56 16.10
CA ALA A 116 2.82 4.21 17.31
C ALA A 116 2.06 3.23 18.22
N GLY A 117 0.74 3.40 18.35
CA GLY A 117 -0.09 2.61 19.26
C GLY A 117 -0.11 1.10 19.00
N HIS A 118 0.33 0.63 17.83
CA HIS A 118 0.40 -0.80 17.60
C HIS A 118 1.60 -1.46 18.31
N PHE A 119 2.70 -0.76 18.54
CA PHE A 119 3.81 -1.31 19.33
C PHE A 119 3.39 -1.59 20.78
N ASP A 120 2.68 -0.65 21.41
CA ASP A 120 2.12 -0.83 22.75
C ASP A 120 1.13 -2.01 22.80
N LEU A 121 0.26 -2.12 21.79
CA LEU A 121 -0.74 -3.19 21.69
C LEU A 121 -0.09 -4.59 21.67
N PHE A 122 1.05 -4.73 21.02
CA PHE A 122 1.81 -5.98 20.91
C PHE A 122 2.94 -6.11 21.95
N GLY A 123 3.05 -5.18 22.90
CA GLY A 123 4.05 -5.22 23.97
C GLY A 123 5.48 -5.04 23.45
N LEU A 124 5.66 -4.27 22.40
CA LEU A 124 6.96 -4.01 21.75
C LEU A 124 7.39 -2.56 21.96
N ASP A 125 8.69 -2.33 21.93
CA ASP A 125 9.29 -1.01 22.05
C ASP A 125 9.31 -0.29 20.69
N GLU A 126 8.60 0.83 20.57
CA GLU A 126 8.57 1.66 19.36
C GLU A 126 9.97 2.20 19.00
N GLU A 127 10.83 2.46 19.97
CA GLU A 127 12.18 2.97 19.71
C GLU A 127 13.03 1.95 18.95
N ARG A 128 12.72 0.65 19.10
CA ARG A 128 13.35 -0.46 18.42
C ARG A 128 12.69 -0.86 17.08
N GLN A 129 11.75 -0.06 16.56
CA GLN A 129 10.93 -0.37 15.38
C GLN A 129 11.74 -0.79 14.13
N TRP A 130 12.91 -0.20 13.92
CA TRP A 130 13.75 -0.50 12.77
C TRP A 130 14.58 -1.78 12.95
N ASP A 131 15.05 -2.05 14.16
CA ASP A 131 15.74 -3.29 14.49
C ASP A 131 14.77 -4.48 14.41
N LEU A 132 13.56 -4.30 14.96
CA LEU A 132 12.45 -5.26 14.85
C LEU A 132 12.12 -5.58 13.39
N GLN A 133 11.94 -4.54 12.55
CA GLN A 133 11.64 -4.74 11.13
C GLN A 133 12.77 -5.49 10.43
N LYS A 134 14.01 -5.09 10.65
CA LYS A 134 15.18 -5.68 9.99
C LYS A 134 15.34 -7.15 10.37
N GLU A 135 15.37 -7.47 11.68
CA GLU A 135 15.57 -8.83 12.15
C GLU A 135 14.46 -9.78 11.67
N LYS A 136 13.20 -9.35 11.84
CA LYS A 136 12.04 -10.17 11.47
C LYS A 136 11.93 -10.35 9.96
N TYR A 137 12.29 -9.34 9.18
CA TYR A 137 12.33 -9.45 7.72
C TYR A 137 13.44 -10.43 7.25
N GLU A 138 14.64 -10.36 7.83
CA GLU A 138 15.74 -11.28 7.50
C GLU A 138 15.37 -12.73 7.81
N LEU A 139 14.71 -12.99 8.95
CA LEU A 139 14.22 -14.31 9.28
C LEU A 139 13.11 -14.77 8.32
N LEU A 140 12.14 -13.90 7.99
CA LEU A 140 11.06 -14.23 7.04
C LEU A 140 11.63 -14.72 5.70
N ARG A 141 12.61 -14.02 5.17
CA ARG A 141 13.28 -14.42 3.91
C ARG A 141 13.91 -15.80 4.04
N ARG A 142 14.65 -16.07 5.10
CA ARG A 142 15.28 -17.38 5.34
C ARG A 142 14.25 -18.49 5.45
N LEU A 143 13.16 -18.27 6.18
CA LEU A 143 12.07 -19.24 6.32
C LEU A 143 11.43 -19.62 4.97
N TRP A 144 11.43 -18.73 3.98
CA TRP A 144 10.89 -19.01 2.64
C TRP A 144 11.91 -19.59 1.65
N THR A 145 13.20 -19.33 1.86
CA THR A 145 14.26 -19.72 0.91
C THR A 145 15.07 -20.92 1.37
N GLU A 146 15.12 -21.19 2.67
CA GLU A 146 15.95 -22.26 3.26
C GLU A 146 15.08 -23.34 3.89
N GLU A 147 15.65 -24.55 4.06
CA GLU A 147 15.14 -25.63 4.87
C GLU A 147 16.04 -25.82 6.10
N GLY A 148 15.47 -26.30 7.22
CA GLY A 148 16.25 -26.54 8.42
C GLY A 148 16.86 -25.28 9.02
N VAL A 149 16.10 -24.19 9.07
CA VAL A 149 16.58 -22.89 9.53
C VAL A 149 16.91 -22.96 11.03
N ASP A 150 18.17 -22.66 11.35
CA ASP A 150 18.62 -22.29 12.68
C ASP A 150 18.62 -20.75 12.77
N TRP A 151 18.03 -20.22 13.84
CA TRP A 151 17.96 -18.79 14.10
C TRP A 151 18.23 -18.46 15.55
N GLU A 152 19.04 -17.45 15.78
CA GLU A 152 19.24 -16.81 17.06
C GLU A 152 19.22 -15.29 16.83
N GLY A 153 18.26 -14.62 17.44
CA GLY A 153 18.04 -13.18 17.29
C GLY A 153 17.61 -12.57 18.61
N GLU A 154 17.38 -11.27 18.63
CA GLU A 154 17.02 -10.52 19.83
C GLU A 154 15.51 -10.52 20.10
N PHE A 155 14.70 -10.50 19.03
CA PHE A 155 13.28 -10.18 19.12
C PHE A 155 12.33 -11.37 19.05
N ARG A 156 12.88 -12.58 19.02
CA ARG A 156 12.09 -13.81 19.16
C ARG A 156 12.93 -14.97 19.70
N PRO A 157 12.29 -15.99 20.32
CA PRO A 157 12.97 -17.20 20.73
C PRO A 157 13.71 -17.90 19.59
N PRO A 158 14.85 -18.57 19.87
CA PRO A 158 15.63 -19.24 18.84
C PRO A 158 14.84 -20.33 18.10
N LEU A 159 15.21 -20.59 16.85
CA LEU A 159 14.75 -21.73 16.06
C LEU A 159 15.89 -22.73 15.89
N LYS A 160 15.55 -24.02 15.82
CA LYS A 160 16.49 -25.09 15.51
C LYS A 160 15.90 -26.01 14.47
N ASN A 161 16.56 -26.12 13.32
CA ASN A 161 16.21 -27.00 12.21
C ASN A 161 14.74 -26.87 11.78
N VAL A 162 14.25 -25.63 11.62
CA VAL A 162 12.84 -25.34 11.28
C VAL A 162 12.68 -25.20 9.79
N THR A 163 11.72 -25.92 9.24
CA THR A 163 11.21 -25.72 7.86
C THR A 163 9.72 -25.38 7.97
N THR A 164 9.33 -24.20 7.51
CA THR A 164 7.91 -23.79 7.49
C THR A 164 7.15 -24.46 6.34
N VAL A 165 5.91 -24.86 6.62
CA VAL A 165 5.00 -25.46 5.64
C VAL A 165 3.62 -24.81 5.71
N PRO A 166 2.94 -24.58 4.55
CA PRO A 166 3.43 -24.89 3.21
C PRO A 166 4.62 -24.02 2.81
N ARG A 167 5.31 -24.42 1.74
CA ARG A 167 6.24 -23.52 1.03
C ARG A 167 5.45 -22.60 0.10
N PRO A 168 5.95 -21.40 -0.26
CA PRO A 168 5.32 -20.56 -1.26
C PRO A 168 5.16 -21.27 -2.62
N TYR A 169 4.15 -20.88 -3.38
CA TYR A 169 3.84 -21.43 -4.68
C TYR A 169 4.83 -20.91 -5.75
N GLY A 170 5.72 -21.75 -6.22
CA GLY A 170 6.66 -21.38 -7.28
C GLY A 170 7.92 -20.62 -6.83
N GLY A 171 8.18 -20.52 -5.54
CA GLY A 171 9.39 -19.91 -4.99
C GLY A 171 9.11 -18.66 -4.14
N LEU A 172 10.13 -17.84 -3.90
CA LEU A 172 10.02 -16.64 -3.07
C LEU A 172 9.03 -15.64 -3.70
N PRO A 173 7.92 -15.28 -3.01
CA PRO A 173 7.05 -14.20 -3.45
C PRO A 173 7.82 -12.88 -3.52
N ARG A 174 7.42 -11.98 -4.42
CA ARG A 174 8.03 -10.65 -4.45
C ARG A 174 7.69 -9.89 -3.17
N ILE A 175 8.71 -9.30 -2.56
CA ILE A 175 8.56 -8.51 -1.34
C ILE A 175 8.97 -7.07 -1.66
N TRP A 176 8.05 -6.15 -1.48
CA TRP A 176 8.24 -4.72 -1.58
C TRP A 176 8.53 -4.14 -0.20
N HIS A 177 9.29 -3.06 -0.12
CA HIS A 177 9.48 -2.33 1.13
C HIS A 177 8.70 -1.03 1.11
N GLY A 178 7.74 -0.90 2.04
CA GLY A 178 6.92 0.31 2.19
C GLY A 178 7.70 1.45 2.85
N SER A 179 7.67 2.63 2.24
CA SER A 179 8.26 3.85 2.82
C SER A 179 7.36 5.06 2.64
N ALA A 180 7.21 5.85 3.71
CA ALA A 180 6.50 7.13 3.67
C ALA A 180 7.44 8.32 3.92
N THR A 181 8.42 8.18 4.82
CA THR A 181 9.25 9.31 5.27
C THR A 181 10.70 8.94 5.60
N SER A 182 10.98 7.66 5.87
CA SER A 182 12.28 7.20 6.37
C SER A 182 13.12 6.58 5.27
N LEU A 183 14.44 6.77 5.33
CA LEU A 183 15.42 6.11 4.47
C LEU A 183 15.70 4.65 4.87
N ASN A 184 15.28 4.19 6.06
CA ASN A 184 15.57 2.82 6.51
C ASN A 184 14.94 1.73 5.62
N SER A 185 13.67 1.93 5.19
CA SER A 185 13.03 0.96 4.27
C SER A 185 13.66 0.96 2.88
N PRO A 186 13.93 2.11 2.23
CA PRO A 186 14.71 2.16 0.99
C PRO A 186 16.08 1.50 1.09
N GLU A 187 16.80 1.70 2.19
CA GLU A 187 18.11 1.07 2.43
C GLU A 187 17.99 -0.45 2.56
N LEU A 188 16.99 -0.94 3.32
CA LEU A 188 16.76 -2.37 3.48
C LEU A 188 16.32 -3.04 2.17
N ALA A 189 15.45 -2.38 1.40
CA ALA A 189 15.06 -2.82 0.08
C ALA A 189 16.27 -2.96 -0.85
N ALA A 190 17.06 -1.91 -0.95
CA ALA A 190 18.25 -1.88 -1.79
C ALA A 190 19.28 -2.96 -1.40
N LYS A 191 19.51 -3.17 -0.11
CA LYS A 191 20.43 -4.21 0.39
C LYS A 191 20.05 -5.62 -0.11
N HIS A 192 18.78 -5.91 -0.17
CA HIS A 192 18.28 -7.23 -0.55
C HIS A 192 17.89 -7.39 -2.04
N GLY A 193 18.04 -6.34 -2.85
CA GLY A 193 17.60 -6.34 -4.24
C GLY A 193 16.08 -6.35 -4.39
N ASP A 194 15.35 -5.91 -3.37
CA ASP A 194 13.89 -5.89 -3.34
C ASP A 194 13.33 -4.55 -3.85
N PRO A 195 12.11 -4.54 -4.42
CA PRO A 195 11.48 -3.32 -4.90
C PRO A 195 11.00 -2.40 -3.77
N LEU A 196 10.89 -1.10 -4.08
CA LEU A 196 10.42 -0.05 -3.17
C LEU A 196 8.98 0.34 -3.47
N PHE A 197 8.13 0.45 -2.42
CA PHE A 197 6.79 1.01 -2.50
C PHE A 197 6.73 2.31 -1.69
N THR A 198 6.56 3.46 -2.35
CA THR A 198 6.41 4.76 -1.68
C THR A 198 4.93 5.09 -1.45
N ALA A 199 4.59 5.60 -0.27
CA ALA A 199 3.20 5.84 0.10
C ALA A 199 2.53 6.95 -0.73
N ASN A 200 3.25 8.00 -1.08
CA ASN A 200 2.79 9.18 -1.84
C ASN A 200 1.42 9.74 -1.40
N ALA A 201 1.11 9.62 -0.11
CA ALA A 201 -0.22 9.94 0.40
C ALA A 201 -0.29 11.25 1.19
N ILE A 202 0.82 11.72 1.76
CA ILE A 202 0.82 12.82 2.73
C ILE A 202 1.89 13.87 2.41
N GLN A 203 3.09 13.45 2.04
CA GLN A 203 4.22 14.33 1.79
C GLN A 203 4.20 14.92 0.39
N PRO A 204 4.89 16.05 0.16
CA PRO A 204 5.11 16.58 -1.18
C PRO A 204 5.88 15.59 -2.07
N ARG A 205 5.67 15.70 -3.38
CA ARG A 205 6.32 14.86 -4.41
C ARG A 205 7.84 14.78 -4.25
N GLU A 206 8.48 15.87 -3.90
CA GLU A 206 9.94 16.00 -3.76
C GLU A 206 10.48 15.15 -2.59
N ALA A 207 9.70 14.93 -1.55
CA ALA A 207 10.09 14.06 -0.43
C ALA A 207 10.19 12.60 -0.90
N TYR A 208 9.20 12.12 -1.65
CA TYR A 208 9.22 10.77 -2.21
C TYR A 208 10.29 10.59 -3.29
N ALA A 209 10.53 11.63 -4.11
CA ALA A 209 11.63 11.62 -5.08
C ALA A 209 12.99 11.38 -4.41
N LYS A 210 13.23 11.96 -3.23
CA LYS A 210 14.46 11.73 -2.46
C LYS A 210 14.57 10.29 -1.95
N LEU A 211 13.47 9.70 -1.49
CA LEU A 211 13.46 8.29 -1.06
C LEU A 211 13.79 7.35 -2.23
N ILE A 212 13.20 7.59 -3.39
CA ILE A 212 13.42 6.79 -4.61
C ILE A 212 14.85 6.98 -5.14
N ALA A 213 15.38 8.20 -5.13
CA ALA A 213 16.77 8.47 -5.54
C ALA A 213 17.77 7.74 -4.64
N HIS A 214 17.60 7.83 -3.31
CA HIS A 214 18.41 7.09 -2.35
C HIS A 214 18.31 5.57 -2.58
N TYR A 215 17.11 5.04 -2.75
CA TYR A 215 16.92 3.62 -3.04
C TYR A 215 17.72 3.15 -4.25
N ARG A 216 17.63 3.86 -5.39
CA ARG A 216 18.32 3.49 -6.63
C ARG A 216 19.84 3.58 -6.50
N GLU A 217 20.35 4.64 -5.86
CA GLU A 217 21.76 4.79 -5.57
C GLU A 217 22.29 3.62 -4.73
N ARG A 218 21.57 3.28 -3.65
CA ARG A 218 21.96 2.18 -2.78
C ARG A 218 21.81 0.82 -3.44
N PHE A 219 20.78 0.63 -4.28
CA PHE A 219 20.55 -0.61 -5.03
C PHE A 219 21.75 -0.95 -5.93
N GLU A 220 22.23 0.02 -6.70
CA GLU A 220 23.44 -0.11 -7.51
C GLU A 220 24.70 -0.30 -6.65
N ALA A 221 24.84 0.44 -5.55
CA ALA A 221 25.97 0.33 -4.64
C ALA A 221 26.08 -1.06 -3.95
N TYR A 222 24.95 -1.75 -3.76
CA TYR A 222 24.93 -3.15 -3.29
C TYR A 222 25.20 -4.18 -4.41
N GLY A 223 25.42 -3.74 -5.64
CA GLY A 223 25.81 -4.59 -6.78
C GLY A 223 24.62 -5.20 -7.54
N HIS A 224 23.41 -4.70 -7.34
CA HIS A 224 22.24 -5.11 -8.11
C HIS A 224 22.15 -4.36 -9.44
N ASP A 225 21.53 -4.97 -10.46
CA ASP A 225 21.31 -4.32 -11.75
C ASP A 225 20.29 -3.16 -11.58
N PRO A 226 20.66 -1.92 -11.92
CA PRO A 226 19.75 -0.78 -11.84
C PRO A 226 18.43 -0.96 -12.63
N ALA A 227 18.41 -1.82 -13.66
CA ALA A 227 17.21 -2.14 -14.40
C ALA A 227 16.16 -2.90 -13.57
N ASP A 228 16.59 -3.56 -12.49
CA ASP A 228 15.70 -4.29 -11.58
C ASP A 228 15.20 -3.46 -10.40
N ALA A 229 15.66 -2.21 -10.27
CA ALA A 229 15.24 -1.29 -9.22
C ALA A 229 13.79 -0.80 -9.41
N ARG A 230 12.83 -1.71 -9.17
CA ARG A 230 11.39 -1.46 -9.35
C ARG A 230 10.84 -0.55 -8.27
N VAL A 231 9.93 0.33 -8.67
CA VAL A 231 9.28 1.30 -7.77
C VAL A 231 7.77 1.25 -7.97
N ALA A 232 7.06 1.25 -6.86
CA ALA A 232 5.63 1.53 -6.80
C ALA A 232 5.39 2.85 -6.09
N ALA A 233 4.37 3.59 -6.53
CA ALA A 233 3.96 4.84 -5.93
C ALA A 233 2.47 4.80 -5.55
N GLY A 234 2.15 5.20 -4.32
CA GLY A 234 0.78 5.41 -3.87
C GLY A 234 0.20 6.73 -4.38
N SER A 235 -1.00 7.03 -3.93
CA SER A 235 -1.66 8.32 -4.12
C SER A 235 -2.56 8.65 -2.93
N GLY A 236 -3.14 9.84 -2.91
CA GLY A 236 -4.29 10.17 -2.10
C GLY A 236 -5.59 9.62 -2.68
N GLY A 237 -6.71 10.26 -2.36
CA GLY A 237 -8.01 9.85 -2.89
C GLY A 237 -8.16 10.07 -4.39
N LEU A 238 -9.03 9.28 -4.99
CA LEU A 238 -9.38 9.35 -6.40
C LEU A 238 -10.84 9.74 -6.56
N LEU A 239 -11.10 10.75 -7.39
CA LEU A 239 -12.43 11.10 -7.90
C LEU A 239 -12.33 11.65 -9.31
N ILE A 240 -13.14 11.14 -10.22
CA ILE A 240 -13.17 11.53 -11.63
C ILE A 240 -14.53 12.15 -11.97
N ALA A 241 -14.51 13.35 -12.53
CA ALA A 241 -15.70 14.01 -13.08
C ALA A 241 -15.42 14.53 -14.49
N ASP A 242 -16.45 15.05 -15.17
CA ASP A 242 -16.35 15.53 -16.57
C ASP A 242 -15.43 16.75 -16.71
N SER A 243 -15.26 17.51 -15.63
CA SER A 243 -14.32 18.62 -15.57
C SER A 243 -13.68 18.71 -14.19
N SER A 244 -12.51 19.35 -14.13
CA SER A 244 -11.81 19.60 -12.87
C SER A 244 -12.64 20.42 -11.89
N GLN A 245 -13.40 21.39 -12.41
CA GLN A 245 -14.31 22.21 -11.61
C GLN A 245 -15.46 21.38 -11.02
N ALA A 246 -16.02 20.47 -11.81
CA ALA A 246 -17.08 19.56 -11.35
C ALA A 246 -16.56 18.63 -10.24
N ALA A 247 -15.37 18.05 -10.41
CA ALA A 247 -14.75 17.19 -9.41
C ALA A 247 -14.48 17.95 -8.08
N VAL A 248 -13.97 19.17 -8.17
CA VAL A 248 -13.76 20.02 -6.99
C VAL A 248 -15.09 20.35 -6.32
N ALA A 249 -16.10 20.78 -7.09
CA ALA A 249 -17.41 21.12 -6.54
C ALA A 249 -18.09 19.92 -5.83
N GLN A 250 -17.96 18.72 -6.38
CA GLN A 250 -18.51 17.49 -5.83
C GLN A 250 -17.84 17.10 -4.50
N TYR A 251 -16.53 17.29 -4.38
CA TYR A 251 -15.76 16.70 -3.29
C TYR A 251 -15.27 17.70 -2.23
N LYS A 252 -15.34 19.00 -2.49
CA LYS A 252 -14.75 20.03 -1.63
C LYS A 252 -15.23 19.96 -0.18
N GLU A 253 -16.53 19.96 0.03
CA GLU A 253 -17.11 19.96 1.37
C GLU A 253 -16.73 18.68 2.14
N LEU A 254 -16.78 17.54 1.46
CA LEU A 254 -16.43 16.25 2.01
C LEU A 254 -14.93 16.17 2.38
N TYR A 255 -14.04 16.63 1.47
CA TYR A 255 -12.61 16.68 1.72
C TYR A 255 -12.26 17.52 2.94
N GLU A 256 -12.76 18.74 2.99
CA GLU A 256 -12.46 19.68 4.08
C GLU A 256 -13.05 19.21 5.42
N ALA A 257 -14.25 18.62 5.43
CA ALA A 257 -14.84 18.03 6.63
C ALA A 257 -13.97 16.86 7.14
N ARG A 258 -13.50 16.01 6.25
CA ARG A 258 -12.62 14.89 6.58
C ARG A 258 -11.26 15.36 7.12
N VAL A 259 -10.64 16.37 6.49
CA VAL A 259 -9.38 16.95 7.00
C VAL A 259 -9.57 17.49 8.42
N ARG A 260 -10.70 18.17 8.69
CA ARG A 260 -11.02 18.63 10.06
C ARG A 260 -11.20 17.47 11.03
N GLN A 261 -11.91 16.41 10.66
CA GLN A 261 -12.16 15.23 11.50
C GLN A 261 -10.87 14.45 11.81
N SER A 262 -9.99 14.28 10.83
CA SER A 262 -8.76 13.49 10.98
C SER A 262 -7.58 14.27 11.58
N PHE A 263 -7.69 15.58 11.75
CA PHE A 263 -6.61 16.41 12.28
C PHE A 263 -6.30 16.09 13.75
N LYS A 264 -5.04 15.75 14.03
CA LYS A 264 -4.53 15.44 15.36
C LYS A 264 -3.64 16.59 15.85
N PRO A 265 -4.16 17.56 16.66
CA PRO A 265 -3.41 18.74 17.08
C PRO A 265 -2.11 18.41 17.83
N HIS A 266 -2.11 17.37 18.66
CA HIS A 266 -0.95 16.92 19.44
C HIS A 266 0.18 16.34 18.58
N LEU A 267 -0.11 16.00 17.31
CA LEU A 267 0.86 15.50 16.33
C LEU A 267 1.15 16.54 15.24
N ALA A 268 0.71 17.79 15.42
CA ALA A 268 1.00 18.84 14.45
C ALA A 268 2.52 19.03 14.30
N GLY A 269 2.98 19.08 13.06
CA GLY A 269 4.42 19.18 12.74
C GLY A 269 5.19 17.87 12.70
N LYS A 270 4.61 16.75 13.17
CA LYS A 270 5.22 15.43 12.97
C LYS A 270 4.89 14.92 11.57
N ALA A 271 5.91 14.56 10.80
CA ALA A 271 5.75 14.04 9.45
C ALA A 271 4.91 12.73 9.47
N GLY A 272 3.98 12.61 8.53
CA GLY A 272 3.16 11.41 8.35
C GLY A 272 1.87 11.33 9.17
N TYR A 273 1.61 12.29 10.08
CA TYR A 273 0.41 12.24 10.94
C TYR A 273 -0.72 13.19 10.52
N ASN A 274 -0.39 14.32 9.92
CA ASN A 274 -1.38 15.26 9.40
C ASN A 274 -1.00 15.65 7.97
N THR A 275 -2.00 15.74 7.08
CA THR A 275 -1.77 16.31 5.76
C THR A 275 -1.45 17.80 5.86
N PRO A 276 -0.45 18.31 5.12
CA PRO A 276 -0.22 19.74 5.02
C PRO A 276 -1.30 20.47 4.19
N TYR A 277 -2.03 19.72 3.37
CA TYR A 277 -3.03 20.24 2.44
C TYR A 277 -4.38 20.40 3.15
N ARG A 278 -4.79 21.64 3.42
CA ARG A 278 -6.03 21.96 4.15
C ARG A 278 -7.23 22.16 3.24
N THR A 279 -6.99 22.61 2.03
CA THR A 279 -8.00 22.79 0.99
C THR A 279 -7.88 21.70 -0.06
N ILE A 280 -8.97 21.43 -0.78
CA ILE A 280 -8.95 20.46 -1.87
C ILE A 280 -8.08 20.98 -3.03
N GLU A 281 -8.07 22.28 -3.25
CA GLU A 281 -7.29 22.93 -4.30
C GLU A 281 -5.79 22.71 -4.07
N ASP A 282 -5.30 22.95 -2.85
CA ASP A 282 -3.90 22.71 -2.47
C ASP A 282 -3.55 21.22 -2.60
N ALA A 283 -4.48 20.33 -2.22
CA ALA A 283 -4.28 18.89 -2.28
C ALA A 283 -4.25 18.33 -3.72
N ILE A 284 -4.95 18.99 -4.63
CA ILE A 284 -4.91 18.66 -6.06
C ILE A 284 -3.65 19.24 -6.70
N GLU A 285 -3.30 20.49 -6.44
CA GLU A 285 -2.18 21.17 -7.10
C GLU A 285 -0.82 20.61 -6.62
N GLY A 286 -0.55 20.72 -5.34
CA GLY A 286 0.74 20.34 -4.73
C GLY A 286 0.74 18.98 -4.05
N GLY A 287 -0.42 18.38 -3.81
CA GLY A 287 -0.60 17.19 -3.01
C GLY A 287 -0.84 15.89 -3.81
N PRO A 288 -1.14 14.82 -3.11
CA PRO A 288 -1.23 13.47 -3.68
C PRO A 288 -2.62 13.13 -4.24
N GLN A 289 -3.61 14.02 -4.17
CA GLN A 289 -4.98 13.71 -4.56
C GLN A 289 -5.12 13.60 -6.08
N LEU A 290 -5.77 12.56 -6.55
CA LEU A 290 -6.13 12.31 -7.95
C LEU A 290 -7.61 12.70 -8.16
N ILE A 291 -7.90 13.99 -8.07
CA ILE A 291 -9.26 14.52 -8.17
C ILE A 291 -9.30 15.51 -9.33
N GLY A 292 -10.16 15.26 -10.31
CA GLY A 292 -10.25 16.11 -11.48
C GLY A 292 -10.89 15.46 -12.70
N SER A 293 -10.66 16.07 -13.87
CA SER A 293 -11.00 15.46 -15.15
C SER A 293 -10.04 14.32 -15.49
N PRO A 294 -10.40 13.39 -16.39
CA PRO A 294 -9.50 12.33 -16.83
C PRO A 294 -8.14 12.86 -17.31
N GLN A 295 -8.13 13.93 -18.12
CA GLN A 295 -6.88 14.52 -18.62
C GLN A 295 -5.99 15.06 -17.49
N GLN A 296 -6.57 15.76 -16.52
CA GLN A 296 -5.81 16.28 -15.37
C GLN A 296 -5.15 15.15 -14.56
N ILE A 297 -5.86 14.04 -14.37
CA ILE A 297 -5.32 12.89 -13.64
C ILE A 297 -4.22 12.18 -14.45
N ILE A 298 -4.41 12.02 -15.76
CA ILE A 298 -3.37 11.50 -16.67
C ILE A 298 -2.10 12.35 -16.57
N ASP A 299 -2.22 13.68 -16.73
CA ASP A 299 -1.08 14.59 -16.68
C ASP A 299 -0.35 14.52 -15.34
N LYS A 300 -1.10 14.37 -14.23
CA LYS A 300 -0.54 14.26 -12.89
C LYS A 300 0.23 12.95 -12.69
N ILE A 301 -0.34 11.82 -13.09
CA ILE A 301 0.33 10.50 -12.99
C ILE A 301 1.58 10.46 -13.86
N LEU A 302 1.51 10.96 -15.11
CA LEU A 302 2.66 11.05 -16.00
C LEU A 302 3.71 12.02 -15.47
N GLY A 303 3.28 13.16 -14.89
CA GLY A 303 4.17 14.11 -14.21
C GLY A 303 4.89 13.49 -13.00
N TRP A 304 4.25 12.60 -12.25
CA TRP A 304 4.93 11.80 -11.23
C TRP A 304 5.89 10.78 -11.86
N HIS A 305 5.48 10.14 -12.95
CA HIS A 305 6.30 9.14 -13.62
C HIS A 305 7.61 9.73 -14.16
N THR A 306 7.62 10.97 -14.66
CA THR A 306 8.85 11.63 -15.11
C THR A 306 9.91 11.75 -14.02
N VAL A 307 9.48 11.84 -12.74
CA VAL A 307 10.37 11.98 -11.58
C VAL A 307 10.67 10.63 -10.93
N TYR A 308 9.63 9.81 -10.72
CA TYR A 308 9.75 8.55 -9.98
C TYR A 308 10.19 7.38 -10.86
N ARG A 309 9.85 7.41 -12.16
CA ARG A 309 10.01 6.25 -13.07
C ARG A 309 9.44 4.98 -12.44
N HIS A 310 8.25 5.08 -11.83
CA HIS A 310 7.62 3.98 -11.14
C HIS A 310 6.90 3.03 -12.11
N ASP A 311 6.89 1.76 -11.76
CA ASP A 311 6.29 0.67 -12.51
C ASP A 311 4.81 0.46 -12.19
N LEU A 312 4.43 0.74 -10.93
CA LEU A 312 3.11 0.52 -10.36
C LEU A 312 2.59 1.80 -9.73
N GLN A 313 1.38 2.24 -10.13
CA GLN A 313 0.62 3.29 -9.47
C GLN A 313 -0.49 2.67 -8.62
N SER A 314 -0.46 2.90 -7.33
CA SER A 314 -1.56 2.53 -6.43
C SER A 314 -2.53 3.69 -6.28
N ILE A 315 -3.83 3.39 -6.39
CA ILE A 315 -4.93 4.32 -6.22
C ILE A 315 -5.86 3.84 -5.11
N THR A 316 -6.63 4.74 -4.52
CA THR A 316 -7.63 4.38 -3.53
C THR A 316 -8.91 5.20 -3.72
N VAL A 317 -10.05 4.52 -3.63
CA VAL A 317 -11.38 5.12 -3.58
C VAL A 317 -12.03 4.91 -2.22
N ASP A 318 -11.49 3.99 -1.44
CA ASP A 318 -11.99 3.60 -0.13
C ASP A 318 -11.67 4.63 0.96
N GLY A 319 -12.60 4.81 1.87
CA GLY A 319 -12.39 5.65 3.05
C GLY A 319 -12.41 7.16 2.82
N PHE A 320 -12.85 7.65 1.66
CA PHE A 320 -12.95 9.07 1.33
C PHE A 320 -14.38 9.64 1.43
N GLY A 321 -15.33 8.88 1.95
CA GLY A 321 -16.72 9.28 2.12
C GLY A 321 -17.52 9.25 0.81
N LEU A 322 -16.99 8.71 -0.26
CA LEU A 322 -17.74 8.42 -1.47
C LEU A 322 -18.71 7.27 -1.22
N SER A 323 -19.92 7.40 -1.72
CA SER A 323 -20.89 6.30 -1.75
C SER A 323 -20.39 5.14 -2.61
N ARG A 324 -20.91 3.95 -2.37
CA ARG A 324 -20.54 2.76 -3.16
C ARG A 324 -20.68 2.95 -4.68
N PRO A 325 -21.80 3.50 -5.20
CA PRO A 325 -21.92 3.80 -6.63
C PRO A 325 -20.82 4.73 -7.15
N GLU A 326 -20.49 5.81 -6.42
CA GLU A 326 -19.45 6.77 -6.81
C GLU A 326 -18.06 6.14 -6.83
N GLN A 327 -17.77 5.25 -5.89
CA GLN A 327 -16.51 4.49 -5.88
C GLN A 327 -16.39 3.61 -7.13
N LEU A 328 -17.44 2.87 -7.47
CA LEU A 328 -17.45 1.97 -8.63
C LEU A 328 -17.38 2.74 -9.95
N GLU A 329 -18.15 3.81 -10.08
CA GLU A 329 -18.07 4.71 -11.25
C GLU A 329 -16.67 5.27 -11.42
N THR A 330 -16.05 5.73 -10.34
CA THR A 330 -14.67 6.26 -10.37
C THR A 330 -13.66 5.21 -10.82
N LEU A 331 -13.77 3.95 -10.34
CA LEU A 331 -12.90 2.86 -10.79
C LEU A 331 -13.13 2.52 -12.27
N GLN A 332 -14.37 2.46 -12.71
CA GLN A 332 -14.72 2.21 -14.10
C GLN A 332 -14.15 3.30 -15.01
N ARG A 333 -14.37 4.56 -14.71
CA ARG A 333 -13.84 5.69 -15.47
C ARG A 333 -12.31 5.70 -15.50
N PHE A 334 -11.67 5.35 -14.39
CA PHE A 334 -10.21 5.20 -14.38
C PHE A 334 -9.74 4.12 -15.35
N ALA A 335 -10.38 2.96 -15.33
CA ALA A 335 -10.03 1.84 -16.20
C ALA A 335 -10.27 2.15 -17.69
N GLU A 336 -11.32 2.87 -18.02
CA GLU A 336 -11.71 3.17 -19.40
C GLU A 336 -11.01 4.42 -19.97
N GLU A 337 -10.89 5.49 -19.19
CA GLU A 337 -10.45 6.79 -19.69
C GLU A 337 -8.98 7.11 -19.38
N ILE A 338 -8.42 6.57 -18.28
CA ILE A 338 -7.07 6.94 -17.78
C ILE A 338 -6.06 5.83 -18.02
N ALA A 339 -6.34 4.62 -17.54
CA ALA A 339 -5.38 3.53 -17.55
C ALA A 339 -4.84 3.19 -18.95
N PRO A 340 -5.64 3.16 -20.04
CA PRO A 340 -5.13 2.87 -21.37
C PRO A 340 -4.10 3.89 -21.85
N VAL A 341 -4.34 5.18 -21.58
CA VAL A 341 -3.44 6.27 -21.98
C VAL A 341 -2.13 6.17 -21.20
N VAL A 342 -2.20 6.07 -19.88
CA VAL A 342 -1.00 6.00 -19.03
C VAL A 342 -0.20 4.72 -19.30
N ARG A 343 -0.83 3.58 -19.58
CA ARG A 343 -0.15 2.33 -19.95
C ARG A 343 0.64 2.49 -21.27
N ARG A 344 0.10 3.22 -22.23
CA ARG A 344 0.77 3.48 -23.52
C ARG A 344 1.95 4.43 -23.35
N GLU A 345 1.79 5.53 -22.61
CA GLU A 345 2.81 6.58 -22.46
C GLU A 345 3.93 6.18 -21.45
N ALA A 346 3.64 5.32 -20.52
CA ALA A 346 4.56 4.85 -19.49
C ALA A 346 4.51 3.30 -19.37
N PRO A 347 4.99 2.56 -20.38
CA PRO A 347 4.97 1.10 -20.36
C PRO A 347 5.83 0.53 -19.21
N SER A 348 5.41 -0.58 -18.62
CA SER A 348 6.15 -1.31 -17.57
C SER A 348 6.23 -2.77 -17.90
N THR A 349 7.39 -3.37 -17.60
CA THR A 349 7.64 -4.83 -17.70
C THR A 349 7.35 -5.57 -16.40
N LEU A 350 6.86 -4.89 -15.38
CA LEU A 350 6.43 -5.52 -14.13
C LEU A 350 5.36 -6.57 -14.44
N TRP A 351 5.54 -7.81 -13.94
CA TRP A 351 4.65 -8.96 -14.15
C TRP A 351 4.52 -9.45 -15.62
N GLN A 352 5.54 -9.22 -16.43
CA GLN A 352 5.68 -9.84 -17.75
C GLN A 352 6.40 -11.18 -17.68
#